data_41b8a1efe6fc9ed8e0fd1444fd24c525
#
_entry.id   41b8a1efe6fc9ed8e0fd1444fd24c525
#
_cell.length_a   1.000
_cell.length_b   1.000
_cell.length_c   1.000
_cell.angle_alpha   90.00
_cell.angle_beta   90.00
_cell.angle_gamma   90.00
#
_symmetry.space_group_name_H-M   'P 1'
#
loop_
_entity.id
_entity.type
_entity.pdbx_description
1 polymer ?
#
loop_
_entity_poly.entity_id
_entity_poly.type
_entity_poly.pdbx_seq_one_letter_code
_entity_poly.pdbx_strand_id
1 'polypeptide(L)'
;YFGDDRGIVFQAFGHFAHWLPVNRPDHFVLVKAGDKPRYFQVVPQDFWYDQSLQIDTDLEPAIHEAFDVVRLSSIDGIAKQTDLTACDYLGPDPAWAAAQGIAQAKINAPALLAPLDFARAVKTEYEIDQLRLANQQGLVGHAAAAECFLGGGSEFEIHNAFLQACSLLEYETPYTNIVGLDTNAAVLHYQHKSRARVPNAQLLLIDAGSRVNGYGSDITRTTPSQHCHPVMDSLITGMVALELEIVASVKPGVAYPSLHDQAIAGVASLLVEHGIAKVAKSELI
;
A
#
# COMPACT_ATOMS: atom_id res chain seq x y z
N TYR A 1 -1.02 0.63 -21.55
CA TYR A 1 -0.02 0.62 -22.63
C TYR A 1 -0.04 1.98 -23.33
N PHE A 2 1.09 2.67 -23.31
CA PHE A 2 1.23 3.98 -23.96
C PHE A 2 1.74 3.85 -25.42
N GLY A 3 1.87 2.62 -25.94
CA GLY A 3 2.34 2.35 -27.31
C GLY A 3 3.82 2.67 -27.53
N ASP A 4 4.60 2.79 -26.47
CA ASP A 4 6.05 3.01 -26.47
C ASP A 4 6.73 2.11 -25.42
N ASP A 5 8.02 2.32 -25.17
CA ASP A 5 8.81 1.57 -24.17
C ASP A 5 8.44 1.89 -22.71
N ARG A 6 7.41 2.69 -22.45
CA ARG A 6 6.92 3.00 -21.11
C ARG A 6 5.80 2.04 -20.71
N GLY A 7 6.14 1.08 -19.88
CA GLY A 7 5.18 0.18 -19.23
C GLY A 7 4.76 0.72 -17.84
N ILE A 8 3.51 0.45 -17.46
CA ILE A 8 3.10 0.56 -16.05
C ILE A 8 3.75 -0.62 -15.32
N VAL A 9 4.38 -0.35 -14.17
CA VAL A 9 4.93 -1.41 -13.34
C VAL A 9 3.80 -2.33 -12.89
N PHE A 10 3.93 -3.62 -13.21
CA PHE A 10 2.94 -4.61 -12.85
C PHE A 10 2.99 -4.87 -11.35
N GLN A 11 1.80 -4.94 -10.73
CA GLN A 11 1.65 -5.44 -9.37
C GLN A 11 0.65 -6.59 -9.37
N ALA A 12 1.04 -7.69 -8.74
CA ALA A 12 0.21 -8.87 -8.66
C ALA A 12 -1.09 -8.60 -7.91
N PHE A 13 -2.18 -9.20 -8.38
CA PHE A 13 -3.48 -9.18 -7.71
C PHE A 13 -3.36 -9.77 -6.30
N GLY A 14 -3.98 -9.12 -5.31
CA GLY A 14 -3.78 -9.43 -3.89
C GLY A 14 -4.02 -10.89 -3.51
N HIS A 15 -5.01 -11.57 -4.11
CA HIS A 15 -5.24 -12.99 -3.87
C HIS A 15 -4.16 -13.89 -4.47
N PHE A 16 -3.54 -13.50 -5.59
CA PHE A 16 -2.38 -14.20 -6.13
C PHE A 16 -1.14 -13.97 -5.25
N ALA A 17 -0.89 -12.70 -4.87
CA ALA A 17 0.24 -12.34 -4.02
C ALA A 17 0.21 -13.03 -2.64
N HIS A 18 -0.98 -13.37 -2.13
CA HIS A 18 -1.15 -14.18 -0.92
C HIS A 18 -0.54 -15.58 -1.04
N TRP A 19 -0.54 -16.17 -2.25
CA TRP A 19 0.03 -17.48 -2.53
C TRP A 19 1.51 -17.40 -2.90
N LEU A 20 1.88 -16.39 -3.70
CA LEU A 20 3.21 -16.28 -4.30
C LEU A 20 3.64 -14.80 -4.39
N PRO A 21 4.80 -14.43 -3.84
CA PRO A 21 5.34 -13.07 -3.92
C PRO A 21 6.02 -12.82 -5.29
N VAL A 22 5.30 -13.08 -6.38
CA VAL A 22 5.80 -12.94 -7.75
C VAL A 22 5.01 -11.84 -8.47
N ASN A 23 5.71 -10.77 -8.85
CA ASN A 23 5.14 -9.64 -9.60
C ASN A 23 5.35 -9.82 -11.11
N ARG A 24 4.63 -10.76 -11.71
CA ARG A 24 4.63 -11.01 -13.16
C ARG A 24 3.20 -11.14 -13.69
N PRO A 25 2.91 -10.57 -14.87
CA PRO A 25 1.61 -10.77 -15.51
C PRO A 25 1.45 -12.23 -15.99
N ASP A 26 0.22 -12.61 -16.20
CA ASP A 26 -0.17 -13.90 -16.79
C ASP A 26 0.28 -15.15 -16.00
N HIS A 27 0.56 -14.98 -14.70
CA HIS A 27 0.84 -16.08 -13.80
C HIS A 27 -0.42 -16.45 -13.02
N PHE A 28 -0.64 -17.75 -12.80
CA PHE A 28 -1.85 -18.27 -12.13
C PHE A 28 -1.52 -19.32 -11.08
N VAL A 29 -2.34 -19.37 -10.04
CA VAL A 29 -2.37 -20.47 -9.08
C VAL A 29 -3.70 -21.19 -9.18
N LEU A 30 -3.68 -22.49 -9.42
CA LEU A 30 -4.85 -23.35 -9.38
C LEU A 30 -4.87 -24.12 -8.07
N VAL A 31 -5.91 -23.93 -7.28
CA VAL A 31 -6.11 -24.59 -6.00
C VAL A 31 -7.30 -25.56 -6.12
N LYS A 32 -7.10 -26.79 -5.68
CA LYS A 32 -8.16 -27.78 -5.55
C LYS A 32 -8.02 -28.48 -4.19
N ALA A 33 -9.13 -28.61 -3.50
CA ALA A 33 -9.13 -29.21 -2.17
C ALA A 33 -8.55 -30.65 -2.21
N GLY A 34 -7.57 -30.91 -1.35
CA GLY A 34 -6.89 -32.21 -1.23
C GLY A 34 -5.74 -32.45 -2.22
N ASP A 35 -5.57 -31.61 -3.22
CA ASP A 35 -4.46 -31.69 -4.18
C ASP A 35 -3.37 -30.65 -3.84
N LYS A 36 -2.12 -30.92 -4.24
CA LYS A 36 -1.05 -29.95 -4.21
C LYS A 36 -1.39 -28.80 -5.18
N PRO A 37 -1.31 -27.51 -4.78
CA PRO A 37 -1.62 -26.40 -5.68
C PRO A 37 -0.67 -26.38 -6.88
N ARG A 38 -1.18 -25.95 -8.04
CA ARG A 38 -0.41 -25.84 -9.27
C ARG A 38 -0.13 -24.39 -9.58
N TYR A 39 1.13 -24.08 -9.86
CA TYR A 39 1.56 -22.76 -10.25
C TYR A 39 1.89 -22.73 -11.74
N PHE A 40 1.12 -21.99 -12.52
CA PHE A 40 1.36 -21.78 -13.94
C PHE A 40 2.26 -20.54 -14.13
N GLN A 41 3.49 -20.78 -14.55
CA GLN A 41 4.44 -19.74 -14.96
C GLN A 41 4.33 -19.53 -16.47
N VAL A 42 3.75 -18.44 -16.91
CA VAL A 42 3.75 -18.07 -18.32
C VAL A 42 5.02 -17.29 -18.62
N VAL A 43 5.93 -17.91 -19.36
CA VAL A 43 7.24 -17.37 -19.73
C VAL A 43 7.28 -17.30 -21.26
N PRO A 44 6.78 -16.22 -21.88
CA PRO A 44 6.82 -16.06 -23.33
C PRO A 44 8.27 -15.92 -23.80
N GLN A 45 8.54 -16.34 -25.02
CA GLN A 45 9.81 -16.03 -25.65
C GLN A 45 9.80 -14.55 -26.05
N ASP A 46 10.68 -13.76 -25.44
CA ASP A 46 10.76 -12.32 -25.65
C ASP A 46 12.19 -11.92 -25.98
N PHE A 47 12.34 -11.02 -26.93
CA PHE A 47 13.65 -10.48 -27.32
C PHE A 47 14.02 -9.23 -26.50
N TRP A 48 13.03 -8.47 -26.05
CA TRP A 48 13.23 -7.15 -25.46
C TRP A 48 13.29 -7.15 -23.93
N TYR A 49 12.58 -8.09 -23.30
CA TYR A 49 12.43 -8.11 -21.85
C TYR A 49 13.01 -9.38 -21.24
N ASP A 50 13.75 -9.19 -20.14
CA ASP A 50 14.17 -10.30 -19.30
C ASP A 50 12.93 -10.96 -18.68
N GLN A 51 12.74 -12.24 -19.00
CA GLN A 51 11.64 -13.05 -18.48
C GLN A 51 12.02 -13.84 -17.21
N SER A 52 13.23 -13.63 -16.67
CA SER A 52 13.64 -14.25 -15.42
C SER A 52 12.78 -13.75 -14.25
N LEU A 53 12.48 -14.66 -13.32
CA LEU A 53 11.83 -14.26 -12.08
C LEU A 53 12.88 -13.58 -11.20
N GLN A 54 12.61 -12.33 -10.84
CA GLN A 54 13.40 -11.61 -9.84
C GLN A 54 12.87 -12.01 -8.46
N ILE A 55 13.16 -13.22 -8.04
CA ILE A 55 12.82 -13.77 -6.71
C ILE A 55 14.11 -14.10 -5.97
N ASP A 56 14.02 -14.05 -4.64
CA ASP A 56 15.10 -14.48 -3.77
C ASP A 56 15.50 -15.94 -4.08
N THR A 57 16.80 -16.23 -4.12
CA THR A 57 17.34 -17.55 -4.43
C THR A 57 16.83 -18.64 -3.50
N ASP A 58 16.49 -18.29 -2.26
CA ASP A 58 15.93 -19.22 -1.27
C ASP A 58 14.43 -19.48 -1.48
N LEU A 59 13.74 -18.61 -2.18
CA LEU A 59 12.30 -18.72 -2.43
C LEU A 59 12.00 -19.73 -3.55
N GLU A 60 12.82 -19.86 -4.57
CA GLU A 60 12.59 -20.78 -5.69
C GLU A 60 12.46 -22.24 -5.24
N PRO A 61 13.34 -22.80 -4.39
CA PRO A 61 13.15 -24.13 -3.83
C PRO A 61 11.85 -24.29 -3.04
N ALA A 62 11.48 -23.31 -2.23
CA ALA A 62 10.25 -23.32 -1.45
C ALA A 62 8.99 -23.33 -2.35
N ILE A 63 9.02 -22.59 -3.47
CA ILE A 63 7.95 -22.64 -4.47
C ILE A 63 7.80 -24.04 -5.05
N HIS A 64 8.90 -24.70 -5.42
CA HIS A 64 8.87 -26.06 -5.96
C HIS A 64 8.44 -27.11 -4.92
N GLU A 65 8.74 -26.88 -3.64
CA GLU A 65 8.23 -27.73 -2.57
C GLU A 65 6.71 -27.55 -2.37
N ALA A 66 6.24 -26.30 -2.37
CA ALA A 66 4.84 -25.98 -2.08
C ALA A 66 3.89 -26.19 -3.29
N PHE A 67 4.39 -26.08 -4.52
CA PHE A 67 3.59 -26.09 -5.74
C PHE A 67 4.09 -27.08 -6.79
N ASP A 68 3.15 -27.62 -7.57
CA ASP A 68 3.48 -28.24 -8.85
C ASP A 68 3.62 -27.13 -9.90
N VAL A 69 4.88 -26.82 -10.26
CA VAL A 69 5.20 -25.72 -11.17
C VAL A 69 5.09 -26.17 -12.62
N VAL A 70 4.23 -25.49 -13.39
CA VAL A 70 3.99 -25.74 -14.81
C VAL A 70 4.43 -24.54 -15.63
N ARG A 71 5.52 -24.68 -16.40
CA ARG A 71 5.99 -23.62 -17.30
C ARG A 71 5.27 -23.68 -18.65
N LEU A 72 4.78 -22.54 -19.10
CA LEU A 72 4.03 -22.38 -20.35
C LEU A 72 4.64 -21.22 -21.17
N SER A 73 4.60 -21.32 -22.49
CA SER A 73 5.04 -20.26 -23.39
C SER A 73 3.92 -19.23 -23.70
N SER A 74 2.68 -19.53 -23.37
CA SER A 74 1.54 -18.62 -23.52
C SER A 74 0.42 -18.97 -22.51
N ILE A 75 -0.42 -17.99 -22.24
CA ILE A 75 -1.61 -18.12 -21.39
C ILE A 75 -2.60 -19.17 -21.92
N ASP A 76 -2.69 -19.35 -23.24
CA ASP A 76 -3.55 -20.34 -23.87
C ASP A 76 -3.17 -21.79 -23.51
N GLY A 77 -1.94 -21.99 -23.04
CA GLY A 77 -1.46 -23.28 -22.56
C GLY A 77 -2.18 -23.77 -21.31
N ILE A 78 -2.79 -22.89 -20.52
CA ILE A 78 -3.47 -23.22 -19.26
C ILE A 78 -4.68 -24.12 -19.52
N ALA A 79 -5.50 -23.79 -20.52
CA ALA A 79 -6.69 -24.58 -20.88
C ALA A 79 -6.36 -26.01 -21.35
N LYS A 80 -5.11 -26.27 -21.78
CA LYS A 80 -4.63 -27.61 -22.13
C LYS A 80 -4.24 -28.44 -20.89
N GLN A 81 -4.07 -27.80 -19.76
CA GLN A 81 -3.60 -28.41 -18.51
C GLN A 81 -4.74 -28.73 -17.53
N THR A 82 -5.90 -28.07 -17.70
CA THR A 82 -7.05 -28.25 -16.80
C THR A 82 -8.34 -27.80 -17.48
N ASP A 83 -9.46 -28.39 -17.06
CA ASP A 83 -10.80 -27.93 -17.47
C ASP A 83 -11.16 -26.66 -16.68
N LEU A 84 -11.01 -25.52 -17.35
CA LEU A 84 -11.29 -24.20 -16.75
C LEU A 84 -12.79 -23.96 -16.54
N THR A 85 -13.69 -24.66 -17.27
CA THR A 85 -15.15 -24.47 -17.15
C THR A 85 -15.66 -24.92 -15.77
N ALA A 86 -14.94 -25.83 -15.11
CA ALA A 86 -15.23 -26.28 -13.76
C ALA A 86 -14.72 -25.35 -12.65
N CYS A 87 -13.85 -24.38 -13.00
CA CYS A 87 -13.18 -23.51 -12.02
C CYS A 87 -14.02 -22.28 -11.64
N ASP A 88 -13.75 -21.75 -10.46
CA ASP A 88 -14.05 -20.36 -10.11
C ASP A 88 -12.80 -19.52 -10.43
N TYR A 89 -12.98 -18.29 -10.93
CA TYR A 89 -11.88 -17.39 -11.28
C TYR A 89 -11.86 -16.18 -10.35
N LEU A 90 -10.69 -15.91 -9.82
CA LEU A 90 -10.39 -14.66 -9.11
C LEU A 90 -9.22 -13.95 -9.81
N GLY A 91 -9.46 -12.77 -10.31
CA GLY A 91 -8.41 -12.02 -11.01
C GLY A 91 -8.90 -10.76 -11.73
N PRO A 92 -7.94 -9.98 -12.27
CA PRO A 92 -8.23 -8.68 -12.87
C PRO A 92 -8.76 -8.76 -14.31
N ASP A 93 -8.74 -9.93 -14.96
CA ASP A 93 -9.19 -10.11 -16.35
C ASP A 93 -10.43 -11.02 -16.46
N PRO A 94 -11.64 -10.52 -16.16
CA PRO A 94 -12.87 -11.26 -16.31
C PRO A 94 -13.18 -11.62 -17.78
N ALA A 95 -12.69 -10.85 -18.74
CA ALA A 95 -12.93 -11.11 -20.15
C ALA A 95 -12.17 -12.37 -20.64
N TRP A 96 -10.90 -12.51 -20.21
CA TRP A 96 -10.14 -13.72 -20.46
C TRP A 96 -10.84 -14.94 -19.82
N ALA A 97 -11.27 -14.84 -18.57
CA ALA A 97 -11.94 -15.93 -17.88
C ALA A 97 -13.22 -16.39 -18.62
N ALA A 98 -14.05 -15.45 -19.06
CA ALA A 98 -15.25 -15.74 -19.84
C ALA A 98 -14.92 -16.40 -21.18
N ALA A 99 -13.84 -15.97 -21.87
CA ALA A 99 -13.38 -16.57 -23.11
C ALA A 99 -12.89 -18.02 -22.91
N GLN A 100 -12.45 -18.40 -21.72
CA GLN A 100 -12.11 -19.79 -21.35
C GLN A 100 -13.34 -20.65 -21.02
N GLY A 101 -14.55 -20.11 -21.12
CA GLY A 101 -15.80 -20.82 -20.83
C GLY A 101 -16.18 -20.88 -19.35
N ILE A 102 -15.52 -20.10 -18.49
CA ILE A 102 -15.90 -19.96 -17.08
C ILE A 102 -17.23 -19.21 -17.01
N ALA A 103 -18.21 -19.79 -16.33
CA ALA A 103 -19.52 -19.16 -16.20
C ALA A 103 -19.43 -17.81 -15.48
N GLN A 104 -20.16 -16.79 -15.95
CA GLN A 104 -20.14 -15.43 -15.40
C GLN A 104 -20.36 -15.39 -13.87
N ALA A 105 -21.21 -16.26 -13.35
CA ALA A 105 -21.47 -16.36 -11.91
C ALA A 105 -20.28 -16.88 -11.08
N LYS A 106 -19.26 -17.43 -11.73
CA LYS A 106 -18.02 -17.97 -11.12
C LYS A 106 -16.84 -17.03 -11.27
N ILE A 107 -17.00 -15.89 -11.94
CA ILE A 107 -15.94 -14.90 -12.18
C ILE A 107 -16.04 -13.83 -11.09
N ASN A 108 -15.01 -13.74 -10.25
CA ASN A 108 -14.94 -12.79 -9.12
C ASN A 108 -16.21 -12.81 -8.25
N ALA A 109 -16.75 -14.01 -8.02
CA ALA A 109 -18.00 -14.18 -7.30
C ALA A 109 -17.91 -13.64 -5.87
N PRO A 110 -18.80 -12.71 -5.43
CA PRO A 110 -18.76 -12.15 -4.08
C PRO A 110 -18.83 -13.22 -2.97
N ALA A 111 -19.54 -14.31 -3.20
CA ALA A 111 -19.65 -15.42 -2.26
C ALA A 111 -18.32 -16.15 -2.02
N LEU A 112 -17.37 -16.08 -2.98
CA LEU A 112 -16.01 -16.61 -2.82
C LEU A 112 -15.05 -15.52 -2.32
N LEU A 113 -15.15 -14.29 -2.83
CA LEU A 113 -14.29 -13.19 -2.43
C LEU A 113 -14.43 -12.82 -0.95
N ALA A 114 -15.65 -12.63 -0.46
CA ALA A 114 -15.89 -12.16 0.90
C ALA A 114 -15.25 -13.05 2.00
N PRO A 115 -15.39 -14.39 1.99
CA PRO A 115 -14.69 -15.22 2.98
C PRO A 115 -13.17 -15.23 2.82
N LEU A 116 -12.63 -15.12 1.59
CA LEU A 116 -11.20 -15.04 1.36
C LEU A 116 -10.62 -13.71 1.85
N ASP A 117 -11.30 -12.60 1.59
CA ASP A 117 -10.91 -11.29 2.10
C ASP A 117 -10.97 -11.25 3.63
N PHE A 118 -12.01 -11.83 4.22
CA PHE A 118 -12.13 -11.92 5.68
C PHE A 118 -11.00 -12.77 6.29
N ALA A 119 -10.65 -13.90 5.69
CA ALA A 119 -9.54 -14.73 6.14
C ALA A 119 -8.21 -13.97 6.10
N ARG A 120 -7.96 -13.16 5.07
CA ARG A 120 -6.76 -12.32 4.93
C ARG A 120 -6.76 -11.11 5.88
N ALA A 121 -7.91 -10.71 6.42
CA ALA A 121 -7.99 -9.64 7.41
C ALA A 121 -7.27 -10.02 8.72
N VAL A 122 -7.25 -11.32 9.07
CA VAL A 122 -6.49 -11.84 10.22
C VAL A 122 -5.07 -12.18 9.75
N LYS A 123 -4.08 -11.47 10.27
CA LYS A 123 -2.68 -11.61 9.86
C LYS A 123 -1.99 -12.75 10.61
N THR A 124 -1.16 -13.50 9.90
CA THR A 124 -0.24 -14.49 10.47
C THR A 124 0.93 -13.77 11.15
N GLU A 125 1.71 -14.48 11.98
CA GLU A 125 2.92 -13.94 12.60
C GLU A 125 3.93 -13.42 11.56
N TYR A 126 4.11 -14.15 10.45
CA TYR A 126 4.96 -13.71 9.35
C TYR A 126 4.48 -12.37 8.77
N GLU A 127 3.18 -12.22 8.48
CA GLU A 127 2.61 -10.98 7.95
C GLU A 127 2.78 -9.81 8.92
N ILE A 128 2.58 -10.07 10.23
CA ILE A 128 2.80 -9.07 11.28
C ILE A 128 4.26 -8.61 11.29
N ASP A 129 5.21 -9.54 11.15
CA ASP A 129 6.63 -9.19 11.10
C ASP A 129 6.99 -8.36 9.85
N GLN A 130 6.42 -8.69 8.68
CA GLN A 130 6.61 -7.87 7.47
C GLN A 130 6.03 -6.45 7.65
N LEU A 131 4.85 -6.32 8.26
CA LEU A 131 4.25 -5.03 8.59
C LEU A 131 5.12 -4.22 9.57
N ARG A 132 5.70 -4.87 10.58
CA ARG A 132 6.65 -4.23 11.51
C ARG A 132 7.89 -3.70 10.77
N LEU A 133 8.49 -4.51 9.90
CA LEU A 133 9.65 -4.12 9.10
C LEU A 133 9.32 -2.95 8.17
N ALA A 134 8.17 -2.99 7.49
CA ALA A 134 7.72 -1.89 6.63
C ALA A 134 7.54 -0.58 7.42
N ASN A 135 6.95 -0.65 8.62
CA ASN A 135 6.80 0.51 9.50
C ASN A 135 8.15 1.03 10.00
N GLN A 136 9.07 0.17 10.41
CA GLN A 136 10.42 0.56 10.83
C GLN A 136 11.17 1.28 9.70
N GLN A 137 11.13 0.74 8.49
CA GLN A 137 11.74 1.35 7.32
C GLN A 137 11.07 2.70 6.98
N GLY A 138 9.74 2.78 7.03
CA GLY A 138 8.99 4.02 6.84
C GLY A 138 9.38 5.10 7.83
N LEU A 139 9.58 4.76 9.11
CA LEU A 139 10.03 5.72 10.14
C LEU A 139 11.42 6.30 9.83
N VAL A 140 12.35 5.48 9.28
CA VAL A 140 13.66 5.98 8.83
C VAL A 140 13.49 6.99 7.70
N GLY A 141 12.61 6.73 6.74
CA GLY A 141 12.27 7.66 5.66
C GLY A 141 11.65 8.97 6.18
N HIS A 142 10.71 8.88 7.14
CA HIS A 142 10.11 10.07 7.76
C HIS A 142 11.13 10.93 8.52
N ALA A 143 12.08 10.31 9.22
CA ALA A 143 13.15 11.05 9.88
C ALA A 143 14.03 11.81 8.89
N ALA A 144 14.43 11.16 7.79
CA ALA A 144 15.22 11.79 6.73
C ALA A 144 14.46 12.93 6.03
N ALA A 145 13.16 12.75 5.79
CA ALA A 145 12.29 13.79 5.22
C ALA A 145 12.18 15.02 6.15
N ALA A 146 11.98 14.78 7.44
CA ALA A 146 11.93 15.86 8.43
C ALA A 146 13.27 16.62 8.53
N GLU A 147 14.40 15.92 8.51
CA GLU A 147 15.74 16.53 8.51
C GLU A 147 15.95 17.38 7.24
N CYS A 148 15.59 16.87 6.06
CA CYS A 148 15.67 17.61 4.81
C CYS A 148 14.79 18.86 4.84
N PHE A 149 13.58 18.81 5.38
CA PHE A 149 12.68 19.94 5.58
C PHE A 149 13.30 21.00 6.49
N LEU A 150 13.80 20.61 7.65
CA LEU A 150 14.43 21.52 8.60
C LEU A 150 15.71 22.16 8.04
N GLY A 151 16.38 21.50 7.09
CA GLY A 151 17.49 22.03 6.29
C GLY A 151 17.04 22.97 5.15
N GLY A 152 15.74 23.24 4.99
CA GLY A 152 15.19 24.13 3.96
C GLY A 152 15.01 23.45 2.59
N GLY A 153 14.86 22.14 2.55
CA GLY A 153 14.59 21.39 1.32
C GLY A 153 13.24 21.73 0.69
N SER A 154 13.17 21.63 -0.63
CA SER A 154 11.90 21.68 -1.39
C SER A 154 11.11 20.38 -1.21
N GLU A 155 9.80 20.38 -1.54
CA GLU A 155 8.96 19.17 -1.49
C GLU A 155 9.56 18.01 -2.30
N PHE A 156 10.18 18.31 -3.45
CA PHE A 156 10.87 17.33 -4.27
C PHE A 156 12.11 16.75 -3.58
N GLU A 157 12.93 17.59 -2.94
CA GLU A 157 14.13 17.15 -2.20
C GLU A 157 13.73 16.31 -0.98
N ILE A 158 12.68 16.70 -0.25
CA ILE A 158 12.12 15.97 0.89
C ILE A 158 11.60 14.58 0.47
N HIS A 159 10.87 14.52 -0.65
CA HIS A 159 10.40 13.25 -1.22
C HIS A 159 11.56 12.31 -1.56
N ASN A 160 12.60 12.83 -2.23
CA ASN A 160 13.77 12.02 -2.56
C ASN A 160 14.57 11.58 -1.32
N ALA A 161 14.64 12.41 -0.29
CA ALA A 161 15.26 12.04 0.98
C ALA A 161 14.55 10.84 1.62
N PHE A 162 13.20 10.82 1.60
CA PHE A 162 12.42 9.68 2.06
C PHE A 162 12.75 8.41 1.26
N LEU A 163 12.67 8.47 -0.07
CA LEU A 163 12.91 7.31 -0.94
C LEU A 163 14.33 6.76 -0.75
N GLN A 164 15.33 7.64 -0.70
CA GLN A 164 16.73 7.25 -0.52
C GLN A 164 16.95 6.57 0.83
N ALA A 165 16.38 7.11 1.90
CA ALA A 165 16.53 6.55 3.24
C ALA A 165 15.85 5.17 3.38
N CYS A 166 14.74 4.97 2.68
CA CYS A 166 14.07 3.68 2.59
C CYS A 166 14.68 2.73 1.55
N SER A 167 15.67 3.18 0.75
CA SER A 167 16.22 2.42 -0.38
C SER A 167 15.16 1.96 -1.38
N LEU A 168 14.17 2.82 -1.66
CA LEU A 168 13.05 2.52 -2.56
C LEU A 168 13.12 3.34 -3.84
N LEU A 169 12.67 2.73 -4.91
CA LEU A 169 12.27 3.42 -6.13
C LEU A 169 10.82 3.91 -6.00
N GLU A 170 10.44 4.95 -6.77
CA GLU A 170 9.08 5.53 -6.72
C GLU A 170 7.96 4.48 -6.86
N TYR A 171 8.14 3.49 -7.74
CA TYR A 171 7.14 2.46 -8.01
C TYR A 171 7.09 1.32 -6.97
N GLU A 172 8.05 1.29 -6.04
CA GLU A 172 8.10 0.30 -4.96
C GLU A 172 7.36 0.77 -3.71
N THR A 173 6.98 2.05 -3.65
CA THR A 173 6.16 2.58 -2.56
C THR A 173 4.76 1.93 -2.55
N PRO A 174 4.12 1.78 -1.39
CA PRO A 174 2.77 1.20 -1.31
C PRO A 174 1.71 2.08 -1.99
N TYR A 175 1.93 3.39 -2.01
CA TYR A 175 1.12 4.42 -2.66
C TYR A 175 2.00 5.62 -3.01
N THR A 176 1.51 6.52 -3.86
CA THR A 176 2.25 7.74 -4.21
C THR A 176 2.34 8.67 -3.01
N ASN A 177 3.56 8.95 -2.54
CA ASN A 177 3.80 9.81 -1.39
C ASN A 177 3.20 11.21 -1.59
N ILE A 178 2.66 11.79 -0.52
CA ILE A 178 2.22 13.18 -0.43
C ILE A 178 3.27 13.93 0.38
N VAL A 179 3.77 15.04 -0.16
CA VAL A 179 4.71 15.93 0.52
C VAL A 179 4.25 17.35 0.28
N GLY A 180 3.76 18.02 1.29
CA GLY A 180 3.23 19.37 1.20
C GLY A 180 3.83 20.31 2.24
N LEU A 181 4.28 21.50 1.78
CA LEU A 181 4.72 22.57 2.65
C LEU A 181 3.62 23.62 2.83
N ASP A 182 3.44 24.11 4.04
CA ASP A 182 2.51 25.17 4.39
C ASP A 182 1.09 24.98 3.83
N THR A 183 0.64 25.85 2.92
CA THR A 183 -0.71 25.76 2.32
C THR A 183 -0.92 24.48 1.50
N ASN A 184 0.13 23.90 0.93
CA ASN A 184 0.03 22.65 0.18
C ASN A 184 -0.31 21.47 1.10
N ALA A 185 0.05 21.55 2.38
CA ALA A 185 -0.30 20.55 3.39
C ALA A 185 -1.80 20.46 3.66
N ALA A 186 -2.60 21.45 3.27
CA ALA A 186 -4.06 21.44 3.42
C ALA A 186 -4.79 20.68 2.29
N VAL A 187 -4.06 20.27 1.24
CA VAL A 187 -4.63 19.52 0.11
C VAL A 187 -4.42 18.03 0.34
N LEU A 188 -5.51 17.29 0.62
CA LEU A 188 -5.44 15.88 1.05
C LEU A 188 -4.63 14.98 0.08
N HIS A 189 -4.82 15.13 -1.23
CA HIS A 189 -4.08 14.36 -2.23
C HIS A 189 -3.19 15.27 -3.09
N TYR A 190 -2.31 16.03 -2.42
CA TYR A 190 -1.34 16.89 -3.09
C TYR A 190 -0.22 16.07 -3.74
N GLN A 191 -0.08 16.17 -5.06
CA GLN A 191 0.84 15.32 -5.84
C GLN A 191 1.98 16.05 -6.55
N HIS A 192 2.03 17.40 -6.48
CA HIS A 192 2.94 18.18 -7.34
C HIS A 192 4.42 18.08 -6.98
N LYS A 193 4.77 17.96 -5.68
CA LYS A 193 6.16 17.92 -5.22
C LYS A 193 6.99 19.04 -5.83
N SER A 194 6.71 20.30 -5.44
CA SER A 194 7.37 21.50 -5.96
C SER A 194 8.89 21.41 -5.82
N ARG A 195 9.61 21.84 -6.85
CA ARG A 195 11.07 21.99 -6.82
C ARG A 195 11.53 23.32 -6.25
N ALA A 196 10.63 24.28 -6.12
CA ALA A 196 10.93 25.55 -5.49
C ALA A 196 11.05 25.40 -3.97
N ARG A 197 12.12 25.94 -3.39
CA ARG A 197 12.26 26.02 -1.93
C ARG A 197 11.38 27.13 -1.40
N VAL A 198 10.74 26.90 -0.27
CA VAL A 198 9.89 27.87 0.43
C VAL A 198 10.71 28.48 1.58
N PRO A 199 11.13 29.76 1.49
CA PRO A 199 11.87 30.42 2.58
C PRO A 199 11.00 30.46 3.84
N ASN A 200 11.59 30.06 4.98
CA ASN A 200 10.91 30.06 6.28
C ASN A 200 9.60 29.26 6.29
N ALA A 201 9.54 28.15 5.55
CA ALA A 201 8.38 27.24 5.61
C ALA A 201 8.07 26.88 7.06
N GLN A 202 6.80 26.94 7.42
CA GLN A 202 6.33 26.77 8.79
C GLN A 202 6.14 25.31 9.16
N LEU A 203 5.65 24.51 8.22
CA LEU A 203 5.36 23.09 8.47
C LEU A 203 5.54 22.24 7.22
N LEU A 204 5.87 20.98 7.45
CA LEU A 204 5.83 19.89 6.49
C LEU A 204 4.72 18.92 6.89
N LEU A 205 3.83 18.57 5.97
CA LEU A 205 3.04 17.36 6.02
C LEU A 205 3.64 16.36 5.04
N ILE A 206 3.94 15.17 5.52
CA ILE A 206 4.34 14.04 4.68
C ILE A 206 3.46 12.83 5.00
N ASP A 207 2.82 12.28 3.97
CA ASP A 207 2.11 11.01 3.99
C ASP A 207 2.84 10.07 3.04
N ALA A 208 3.55 9.12 3.62
CA ALA A 208 4.46 8.26 2.89
C ALA A 208 4.62 6.90 3.57
N GLY A 209 4.75 5.88 2.75
CA GLY A 209 4.92 4.51 3.20
C GLY A 209 6.12 3.80 2.57
N SER A 210 6.57 2.76 3.24
CA SER A 210 7.54 1.80 2.74
C SER A 210 6.88 0.44 2.52
N ARG A 211 7.48 -0.40 1.67
CA ARG A 211 6.98 -1.74 1.37
C ARG A 211 8.07 -2.79 1.57
N VAL A 212 7.75 -3.83 2.33
CA VAL A 212 8.62 -4.99 2.56
C VAL A 212 7.86 -6.26 2.22
N ASN A 213 8.36 -7.04 1.29
CA ASN A 213 7.76 -8.31 0.85
C ASN A 213 6.26 -8.21 0.50
N GLY A 214 5.84 -7.10 -0.10
CA GLY A 214 4.44 -6.84 -0.47
C GLY A 214 3.58 -6.20 0.63
N TYR A 215 4.07 -6.07 1.87
CA TYR A 215 3.37 -5.44 2.99
C TYR A 215 3.80 -4.00 3.14
N GLY A 216 2.82 -3.08 3.18
CA GLY A 216 3.05 -1.64 3.23
C GLY A 216 2.88 -1.04 4.62
N SER A 217 3.66 0.01 4.92
CA SER A 217 3.31 0.98 5.95
C SER A 217 2.53 2.13 5.34
N ASP A 218 1.77 2.82 6.16
CA ASP A 218 0.97 3.98 5.82
C ASP A 218 1.07 4.97 6.99
N ILE A 219 1.88 6.02 6.81
CA ILE A 219 2.25 6.91 7.91
C ILE A 219 2.15 8.35 7.46
N THR A 220 1.29 9.13 8.12
CA THR A 220 1.26 10.59 7.96
C THR A 220 1.90 11.28 9.15
N ARG A 221 2.79 12.25 8.91
CA ARG A 221 3.41 13.08 9.96
C ARG A 221 3.43 14.54 9.55
N THR A 222 3.17 15.41 10.54
CA THR A 222 3.33 16.86 10.39
C THR A 222 4.48 17.32 11.27
N THR A 223 5.49 17.96 10.67
CA THR A 223 6.68 18.46 11.36
C THR A 223 6.66 19.99 11.36
N PRO A 224 6.65 20.67 12.52
CA PRO A 224 6.80 22.12 12.60
C PRO A 224 8.27 22.54 12.45
N SER A 225 8.52 23.69 11.83
CA SER A 225 9.83 24.37 11.85
C SER A 225 9.89 25.37 13.00
N GLN A 226 11.07 25.99 13.18
CA GLN A 226 11.23 27.13 14.11
C GLN A 226 10.39 28.37 13.74
N HIS A 227 9.83 28.42 12.53
CA HIS A 227 8.97 29.50 12.04
C HIS A 227 7.49 29.20 12.21
N CYS A 228 7.15 28.03 12.77
CA CYS A 228 5.76 27.59 12.92
C CYS A 228 4.99 28.56 13.84
N HIS A 229 3.75 28.88 13.43
CA HIS A 229 2.88 29.69 14.26
C HIS A 229 2.54 28.93 15.56
N PRO A 230 2.61 29.58 16.76
CA PRO A 230 2.40 28.91 18.05
C PRO A 230 1.11 28.11 18.18
N VAL A 231 0.04 28.60 17.60
CA VAL A 231 -1.28 27.89 17.58
C VAL A 231 -1.15 26.59 16.79
N MET A 232 -0.46 26.61 15.65
CA MET A 232 -0.28 25.41 14.83
C MET A 232 0.63 24.38 15.54
N ASP A 233 1.70 24.82 16.17
CA ASP A 233 2.60 23.97 16.95
C ASP A 233 1.85 23.30 18.11
N SER A 234 1.00 24.06 18.80
CA SER A 234 0.13 23.54 19.87
C SER A 234 -0.91 22.53 19.35
N LEU A 235 -1.50 22.80 18.17
CA LEU A 235 -2.41 21.84 17.52
C LEU A 235 -1.72 20.54 17.14
N ILE A 236 -0.49 20.60 16.59
CA ILE A 236 0.28 19.40 16.25
C ILE A 236 0.54 18.59 17.52
N THR A 237 0.92 19.25 18.61
CA THR A 237 1.12 18.60 19.92
C THR A 237 -0.17 17.92 20.40
N GLY A 238 -1.30 18.61 20.31
CA GLY A 238 -2.61 18.06 20.68
C GLY A 238 -3.03 16.88 19.82
N MET A 239 -2.76 16.94 18.49
CA MET A 239 -3.03 15.84 17.57
C MET A 239 -2.18 14.59 17.89
N VAL A 240 -0.90 14.75 18.24
CA VAL A 240 -0.06 13.63 18.67
C VAL A 240 -0.63 12.96 19.92
N ALA A 241 -1.07 13.75 20.91
CA ALA A 241 -1.70 13.21 22.11
C ALA A 241 -3.00 12.45 21.80
N LEU A 242 -3.85 13.01 20.92
CA LEU A 242 -5.08 12.37 20.48
C LEU A 242 -4.80 11.06 19.71
N GLU A 243 -3.81 11.04 18.81
CA GLU A 243 -3.41 9.83 18.10
C GLU A 243 -3.02 8.71 19.08
N LEU A 244 -2.17 9.03 20.05
CA LEU A 244 -1.72 8.06 21.07
C LEU A 244 -2.88 7.54 21.93
N GLU A 245 -3.84 8.39 22.28
CA GLU A 245 -5.04 8.00 23.02
C GLU A 245 -5.90 7.03 22.21
N ILE A 246 -6.15 7.34 20.93
CA ILE A 246 -6.93 6.48 20.02
C ILE A 246 -6.21 5.14 19.84
N VAL A 247 -4.91 5.14 19.58
CA VAL A 247 -4.12 3.89 19.44
C VAL A 247 -4.21 3.04 20.71
N ALA A 248 -4.13 3.65 21.90
CA ALA A 248 -4.26 2.94 23.18
C ALA A 248 -5.67 2.36 23.39
N SER A 249 -6.68 2.88 22.73
CA SER A 249 -8.06 2.38 22.79
C SER A 249 -8.31 1.16 21.90
N VAL A 250 -7.42 0.86 20.95
CA VAL A 250 -7.54 -0.28 20.03
C VAL A 250 -7.36 -1.59 20.77
N LYS A 251 -8.46 -2.36 20.88
CA LYS A 251 -8.48 -3.64 21.60
C LYS A 251 -9.44 -4.61 20.89
N PRO A 252 -9.29 -5.92 21.11
CA PRO A 252 -10.26 -6.88 20.60
C PRO A 252 -11.69 -6.53 21.04
N GLY A 253 -12.62 -6.54 20.08
CA GLY A 253 -14.03 -6.20 20.30
C GLY A 253 -14.39 -4.71 20.16
N VAL A 254 -13.42 -3.81 19.98
CA VAL A 254 -13.70 -2.40 19.66
C VAL A 254 -14.19 -2.31 18.23
N ALA A 255 -15.33 -1.66 18.00
CA ALA A 255 -15.86 -1.40 16.68
C ALA A 255 -15.02 -0.29 15.99
N TYR A 256 -14.51 -0.56 14.78
CA TYR A 256 -13.67 0.41 14.05
C TYR A 256 -14.32 1.81 13.90
N PRO A 257 -15.64 1.95 13.60
CA PRO A 257 -16.29 3.27 13.52
C PRO A 257 -16.17 4.09 14.80
N SER A 258 -16.11 3.46 15.98
CA SER A 258 -15.97 4.20 17.25
C SER A 258 -14.62 4.91 17.39
N LEU A 259 -13.57 4.44 16.72
CA LEU A 259 -12.26 5.11 16.66
C LEU A 259 -12.35 6.39 15.83
N HIS A 260 -13.13 6.36 14.74
CA HIS A 260 -13.41 7.53 13.92
C HIS A 260 -14.20 8.59 14.70
N ASP A 261 -15.23 8.17 15.44
CA ASP A 261 -16.01 9.08 16.29
C ASP A 261 -15.14 9.76 17.36
N GLN A 262 -14.20 9.00 17.97
CA GLN A 262 -13.21 9.55 18.91
C GLN A 262 -12.30 10.58 18.23
N ALA A 263 -11.82 10.30 17.01
CA ALA A 263 -10.98 11.22 16.25
C ALA A 263 -11.71 12.52 15.94
N ILE A 264 -12.95 12.45 15.42
CA ILE A 264 -13.78 13.64 15.14
C ILE A 264 -14.00 14.46 16.42
N ALA A 265 -14.41 13.82 17.51
CA ALA A 265 -14.66 14.50 18.77
C ALA A 265 -13.40 15.17 19.35
N GLY A 266 -12.24 14.51 19.22
CA GLY A 266 -10.96 15.05 19.64
C GLY A 266 -10.51 16.25 18.81
N VAL A 267 -10.59 16.14 17.48
CA VAL A 267 -10.27 17.26 16.55
C VAL A 267 -11.19 18.46 16.81
N ALA A 268 -12.49 18.24 16.96
CA ALA A 268 -13.44 19.32 17.29
C ALA A 268 -13.06 20.04 18.59
N SER A 269 -12.65 19.29 19.62
CA SER A 269 -12.14 19.86 20.88
C SER A 269 -10.93 20.75 20.67
N LEU A 270 -9.92 20.25 19.97
CA LEU A 270 -8.67 20.99 19.68
C LEU A 270 -8.96 22.29 18.91
N LEU A 271 -9.85 22.28 17.92
CA LEU A 271 -10.19 23.45 17.13
C LEU A 271 -10.89 24.54 18.00
N VAL A 272 -11.76 24.14 18.92
CA VAL A 272 -12.44 25.07 19.85
C VAL A 272 -11.44 25.61 20.88
N GLU A 273 -10.65 24.74 21.52
CA GLU A 273 -9.67 25.12 22.56
C GLU A 273 -8.63 26.13 22.04
N HIS A 274 -8.24 26.00 20.76
CA HIS A 274 -7.27 26.91 20.13
C HIS A 274 -7.93 28.14 19.44
N GLY A 275 -9.26 28.31 19.60
CA GLY A 275 -10.00 29.46 19.09
C GLY A 275 -10.10 29.52 17.56
N ILE A 276 -9.86 28.41 16.86
CA ILE A 276 -10.03 28.30 15.41
C ILE A 276 -11.51 28.18 15.08
N ALA A 277 -12.22 27.28 15.76
CA ALA A 277 -13.68 27.20 15.68
C ALA A 277 -14.33 28.09 16.75
N LYS A 278 -15.31 28.88 16.34
CA LYS A 278 -16.06 29.81 17.21
C LYS A 278 -17.48 29.31 17.54
N VAL A 279 -17.75 28.07 17.25
CA VAL A 279 -19.03 27.38 17.50
C VAL A 279 -18.87 26.35 18.63
N ALA A 280 -19.98 25.88 19.17
CA ALA A 280 -19.92 24.82 20.17
C ALA A 280 -19.37 23.53 19.55
N LYS A 281 -18.65 22.74 20.36
CA LYS A 281 -18.10 21.45 19.93
C LYS A 281 -19.15 20.54 19.28
N SER A 282 -20.38 20.53 19.82
CA SER A 282 -21.51 19.75 19.31
C SER A 282 -22.03 20.20 17.94
N GLU A 283 -21.59 21.35 17.44
CA GLU A 283 -21.93 21.84 16.09
C GLU A 283 -20.87 21.48 15.05
N LEU A 284 -19.73 20.91 15.49
CA LEU A 284 -18.62 20.46 14.63
C LEU A 284 -18.63 18.95 14.42
N ILE A 285 -19.40 18.21 15.17
CA ILE A 285 -19.61 16.77 15.12
C ILE A 285 -20.96 16.47 14.52
#